data_9540c1ba62129d576287cb844cf70e7e
#
_entry.id   9540c1ba62129d576287cb844cf70e7e
#
_cell.length_a   1.000
_cell.length_b   1.000
_cell.length_c   1.000
_cell.angle_alpha   90.00
_cell.angle_beta   90.00
_cell.angle_gamma   90.00
#
_symmetry.space_group_name_H-M   'P 1'
#
loop_
_entity.id
_entity.type
_entity.pdbx_description
1 polymer ?
#
loop_
_entity_poly.entity_id
_entity_poly.type
_entity_poly.pdbx_seq_one_letter_code
_entity_poly.pdbx_strand_id
1 'polypeptide(L)'
;MKYVIKPYEGVNDYKFGSHLEEILSKAEKDFKKVDKGLLVKLYSDDLSLVFENSRLVEISVVENKGVELYYNEYNLFCSKNIIDKLKGSFSCIQKYGFTIFNSVGIAFSGFQEDEGERTVTIYSPHYWDEIIN
;
A
#
# COMPACT_ATOMS: atom_id res chain seq x y z
N MET A 1 8.40 13.39 1.33
CA MET A 1 8.57 12.01 1.81
C MET A 1 8.61 11.05 0.63
N LYS A 2 9.61 10.22 0.59
CA LYS A 2 9.80 9.27 -0.51
C LYS A 2 9.61 7.84 -0.02
N TYR A 3 8.70 7.12 -0.66
CA TYR A 3 8.44 5.70 -0.39
C TYR A 3 8.85 4.87 -1.60
N VAL A 4 9.48 3.74 -1.36
CA VAL A 4 9.90 2.80 -2.40
C VAL A 4 9.28 1.44 -2.12
N ILE A 5 8.51 0.94 -3.10
CA ILE A 5 7.84 -0.35 -3.00
C ILE A 5 8.79 -1.48 -3.35
N LYS A 6 8.81 -2.51 -2.52
CA LYS A 6 9.42 -3.80 -2.82
C LYS A 6 8.29 -4.82 -2.87
N PRO A 7 7.88 -5.29 -4.08
CA PRO A 7 6.73 -6.16 -4.23
C PRO A 7 6.78 -7.36 -3.28
N TYR A 8 5.67 -7.57 -2.55
CA TYR A 8 5.50 -8.65 -1.58
C TYR A 8 6.48 -8.64 -0.39
N GLU A 9 7.33 -7.61 -0.30
CA GLU A 9 8.25 -7.46 0.84
C GLU A 9 7.86 -6.29 1.74
N GLY A 10 7.43 -5.18 1.17
CA GLY A 10 7.02 -4.00 1.94
C GLY A 10 7.32 -2.69 1.25
N VAL A 11 7.42 -1.63 2.05
CA VAL A 11 7.72 -0.27 1.60
C VAL A 11 8.80 0.30 2.52
N ASN A 12 9.91 0.77 1.95
CA ASN A 12 11.06 1.25 2.73
C ASN A 12 11.48 0.20 3.77
N ASP A 13 11.56 0.60 5.04
CA ASP A 13 11.91 -0.30 6.15
C ASP A 13 10.71 -1.02 6.77
N TYR A 14 9.49 -0.74 6.27
CA TYR A 14 8.29 -1.42 6.72
C TYR A 14 8.15 -2.74 5.97
N LYS A 15 8.55 -3.83 6.62
CA LYS A 15 8.55 -5.17 6.01
C LYS A 15 7.35 -5.99 6.46
N PHE A 16 6.68 -6.67 5.52
CA PHE A 16 5.61 -7.59 5.86
C PHE A 16 6.11 -8.70 6.78
N GLY A 17 5.29 -9.07 7.75
CA GLY A 17 5.65 -10.03 8.78
C GLY A 17 6.33 -9.42 9.99
N SER A 18 6.71 -8.14 9.95
CA SER A 18 7.29 -7.47 11.10
C SER A 18 6.27 -7.33 12.22
N HIS A 19 6.73 -7.48 13.46
CA HIS A 19 5.88 -7.35 14.63
C HIS A 19 5.53 -5.89 14.90
N LEU A 20 4.31 -5.64 15.34
CA LEU A 20 3.81 -4.31 15.67
C LEU A 20 4.77 -3.51 16.56
N GLU A 21 5.26 -4.13 17.64
CA GLU A 21 6.17 -3.46 18.59
C GLU A 21 7.50 -3.10 17.96
N GLU A 22 8.00 -3.93 17.05
CA GLU A 22 9.23 -3.66 16.32
C GLU A 22 9.08 -2.41 15.45
N ILE A 23 7.96 -2.29 14.75
CA ILE A 23 7.71 -1.12 13.90
C ILE A 23 7.52 0.14 14.74
N LEU A 24 6.76 0.06 15.83
CA LEU A 24 6.57 1.20 16.72
C LEU A 24 7.90 1.68 17.34
N SER A 25 8.79 0.77 17.67
CA SER A 25 10.09 1.13 18.28
C SER A 25 11.03 1.85 17.30
N LYS A 26 10.85 1.63 15.99
CA LYS A 26 11.68 2.23 14.94
C LYS A 26 11.00 3.40 14.23
N ALA A 27 9.75 3.67 14.56
CA ALA A 27 8.96 4.67 13.83
C ALA A 27 9.46 6.08 14.12
N GLU A 28 9.71 6.83 13.06
CA GLU A 28 10.03 8.27 13.14
C GLU A 28 8.75 9.11 13.09
N LYS A 29 7.63 8.48 12.82
CA LYS A 29 6.31 9.13 12.70
C LYS A 29 5.47 8.88 13.93
N ASP A 30 4.63 9.85 14.25
CA ASP A 30 3.60 9.69 15.27
C ASP A 30 2.38 9.03 14.64
N PHE A 31 2.25 7.74 14.82
CA PHE A 31 1.09 7.01 14.33
C PHE A 31 -0.07 7.08 15.33
N LYS A 32 -1.26 7.25 14.78
CA LYS A 32 -2.50 7.00 15.51
C LYS A 32 -2.83 5.52 15.39
N LYS A 33 -3.49 4.97 16.39
CA LYS A 33 -3.77 3.54 16.46
C LYS A 33 -5.26 3.27 16.56
N VAL A 34 -5.74 2.34 15.74
CA VAL A 34 -7.10 1.78 15.87
C VAL A 34 -6.95 0.29 16.10
N ASP A 35 -7.45 -0.18 17.24
CA ASP A 35 -7.36 -1.58 17.65
C ASP A 35 -8.73 -2.23 17.48
N LYS A 36 -8.81 -3.28 16.65
CA LYS A 36 -10.03 -4.05 16.40
C LYS A 36 -9.82 -5.53 16.68
N GLY A 37 -9.11 -5.85 17.76
CA GLY A 37 -8.81 -7.22 18.12
C GLY A 37 -7.66 -7.79 17.32
N LEU A 38 -7.94 -8.75 16.43
CA LEU A 38 -6.91 -9.35 15.59
C LEU A 38 -6.30 -8.39 14.57
N LEU A 39 -7.05 -7.35 14.20
CA LEU A 39 -6.57 -6.32 13.28
C LEU A 39 -6.26 -5.05 14.05
N VAL A 40 -5.06 -4.53 13.81
CA VAL A 40 -4.62 -3.24 14.33
C VAL A 40 -4.17 -2.38 13.17
N LYS A 41 -4.59 -1.13 13.15
CA LYS A 41 -4.18 -0.18 12.13
C LYS A 41 -3.41 0.96 12.78
N LEU A 42 -2.21 1.22 12.27
CA LEU A 42 -1.44 2.43 12.55
C LEU A 42 -1.58 3.35 11.35
N TYR A 43 -1.84 4.63 11.58
CA TYR A 43 -1.99 5.55 10.47
C TYR A 43 -1.46 6.94 10.78
N SER A 44 -1.05 7.62 9.73
CA SER A 44 -0.66 9.03 9.70
C SER A 44 -1.37 9.68 8.52
N ASP A 45 -1.00 10.93 8.17
CA ASP A 45 -1.67 11.67 7.09
C ASP A 45 -1.51 10.98 5.72
N ASP A 46 -0.39 10.32 5.48
CA ASP A 46 -0.06 9.75 4.17
C ASP A 46 0.17 8.25 4.18
N LEU A 47 0.17 7.61 5.34
CA LEU A 47 0.58 6.22 5.46
C LEU A 47 -0.33 5.47 6.43
N SER A 48 -0.74 4.26 6.03
CA SER A 48 -1.48 3.34 6.89
C SER A 48 -0.82 1.98 6.88
N LEU A 49 -0.69 1.38 8.06
CA LEU A 49 -0.12 0.05 8.25
C LEU A 49 -1.15 -0.82 8.92
N VAL A 50 -1.48 -1.97 8.34
CA VAL A 50 -2.44 -2.92 8.91
C VAL A 50 -1.69 -4.15 9.39
N PHE A 51 -1.98 -4.54 10.63
CA PHE A 51 -1.40 -5.72 11.28
C PHE A 51 -2.49 -6.73 11.56
N GLU A 52 -2.22 -7.99 11.26
CA GLU A 52 -3.07 -9.11 11.63
C GLU A 52 -2.27 -10.02 12.54
N ASN A 53 -2.81 -10.36 13.72
CA ASN A 53 -2.06 -11.09 14.74
C ASN A 53 -0.70 -10.45 15.04
N SER A 54 -0.67 -9.13 15.13
CA SER A 54 0.53 -8.31 15.42
C SER A 54 1.61 -8.36 14.34
N ARG A 55 1.31 -8.89 13.14
CA ARG A 55 2.23 -8.94 12.01
C ARG A 55 1.75 -8.03 10.88
N LEU A 56 2.66 -7.24 10.31
CA LEU A 56 2.33 -6.33 9.20
C LEU A 56 1.91 -7.11 7.96
N VAL A 57 0.73 -6.78 7.43
CA VAL A 57 0.16 -7.48 6.25
C VAL A 57 -0.24 -6.55 5.12
N GLU A 58 -0.40 -5.25 5.38
CA GLU A 58 -0.85 -4.31 4.37
C GLU A 58 -0.33 -2.91 4.66
N ILE A 59 0.07 -2.21 3.60
CA ILE A 59 0.55 -0.83 3.66
C ILE A 59 -0.20 -0.02 2.62
N SER A 60 -0.79 1.11 3.01
CA SER A 60 -1.43 2.03 2.08
C SER A 60 -0.74 3.38 2.13
N VAL A 61 -0.49 3.95 0.96
CA VAL A 61 0.06 5.30 0.81
C VAL A 61 -0.98 6.15 0.11
N VAL A 62 -1.32 7.28 0.70
CA VAL A 62 -2.32 8.20 0.19
C VAL A 62 -1.62 9.36 -0.49
N GLU A 63 -2.12 9.75 -1.67
CA GLU A 63 -1.58 10.90 -2.38
C GLU A 63 -1.72 12.16 -1.52
N ASN A 64 -0.61 12.84 -1.30
CA ASN A 64 -0.55 14.08 -0.55
C ASN A 64 0.61 14.90 -1.08
N LYS A 65 0.57 16.21 -0.83
CA LYS A 65 1.62 17.11 -1.29
C LYS A 65 2.97 16.70 -0.69
N GLY A 66 3.96 16.56 -1.56
CA GLY A 66 5.31 16.17 -1.15
C GLY A 66 5.51 14.68 -0.94
N VAL A 67 4.49 13.86 -1.22
CA VAL A 67 4.60 12.39 -1.14
C VAL A 67 4.97 11.84 -2.51
N GLU A 68 6.04 11.05 -2.55
CA GLU A 68 6.46 10.30 -3.74
C GLU A 68 6.41 8.82 -3.41
N LEU A 69 5.87 8.03 -4.33
CA LEU A 69 5.78 6.58 -4.16
C LEU A 69 6.32 5.91 -5.42
N TYR A 70 7.41 5.17 -5.30
CA TYR A 70 8.08 4.55 -6.42
C TYR A 70 7.88 3.05 -6.47
N TYR A 71 7.55 2.57 -7.66
CA TYR A 71 7.71 1.18 -8.06
C TYR A 71 8.67 1.19 -9.24
N ASN A 72 9.88 0.64 -9.07
CA ASN A 72 10.98 0.78 -10.02
C ASN A 72 11.22 2.27 -10.30
N GLU A 73 11.28 2.67 -11.59
CA GLU A 73 11.48 4.06 -11.99
C GLU A 73 10.22 4.93 -11.96
N TYR A 74 9.04 4.33 -11.70
CA TYR A 74 7.78 5.06 -11.76
C TYR A 74 7.40 5.67 -10.41
N ASN A 75 7.20 6.99 -10.39
CA ASN A 75 6.50 7.64 -9.29
C ASN A 75 5.01 7.48 -9.56
N LEU A 76 4.34 6.64 -8.78
CA LEU A 76 2.97 6.21 -9.05
C LEU A 76 1.94 7.33 -9.01
N PHE A 77 2.20 8.40 -8.26
CA PHE A 77 1.28 9.52 -8.18
C PHE A 77 1.53 10.60 -9.25
N CYS A 78 2.70 10.63 -9.85
CA CYS A 78 3.08 11.63 -10.82
C CYS A 78 3.13 11.10 -12.26
N SER A 79 3.29 9.80 -12.43
CA SER A 79 3.38 9.20 -13.76
C SER A 79 2.03 9.21 -14.44
N LYS A 80 1.97 9.85 -15.60
CA LYS A 80 0.75 9.91 -16.38
C LYS A 80 0.41 8.53 -16.94
N ASN A 81 -0.85 8.13 -16.83
CA ASN A 81 -1.34 6.84 -17.32
C ASN A 81 -0.60 5.65 -16.72
N ILE A 82 -0.28 5.74 -15.43
CA ILE A 82 0.51 4.69 -14.75
C ILE A 82 -0.16 3.32 -14.82
N ILE A 83 -1.49 3.27 -14.66
CA ILE A 83 -2.21 2.00 -14.71
C ILE A 83 -2.10 1.37 -16.09
N ASP A 84 -2.23 2.15 -17.16
CA ASP A 84 -2.08 1.64 -18.53
C ASP A 84 -0.67 1.14 -18.79
N LYS A 85 0.34 1.82 -18.25
CA LYS A 85 1.74 1.38 -18.37
C LYS A 85 1.96 0.04 -17.68
N LEU A 86 1.37 -0.15 -16.50
CA LEU A 86 1.50 -1.40 -15.76
C LEU A 86 0.73 -2.53 -16.43
N LYS A 87 -0.41 -2.24 -17.07
CA LYS A 87 -1.16 -3.24 -17.85
C LYS A 87 -0.36 -3.79 -19.03
N GLY A 88 0.61 -3.04 -19.52
CA GLY A 88 1.51 -3.52 -20.57
C GLY A 88 2.45 -4.62 -20.11
N SER A 89 2.70 -4.74 -18.81
CA SER A 89 3.62 -5.72 -18.23
C SER A 89 2.93 -6.75 -17.35
N PHE A 90 1.78 -6.41 -16.76
CA PHE A 90 1.11 -7.25 -15.78
C PHE A 90 -0.39 -7.31 -16.05
N SER A 91 -1.00 -8.47 -15.80
CA SER A 91 -2.46 -8.58 -15.81
C SER A 91 -3.03 -7.93 -14.54
N CYS A 92 -4.26 -7.44 -14.63
CA CYS A 92 -4.93 -6.83 -13.49
C CYS A 92 -6.37 -7.30 -13.35
N ILE A 93 -6.91 -7.13 -12.17
CA ILE A 93 -8.30 -7.45 -11.83
C ILE A 93 -8.93 -6.18 -11.24
N GLN A 94 -10.17 -5.88 -11.64
CA GLN A 94 -10.92 -4.77 -11.05
C GLN A 94 -11.99 -5.34 -10.13
N LYS A 95 -11.90 -5.02 -8.84
CA LYS A 95 -12.85 -5.43 -7.81
C LYS A 95 -12.95 -4.39 -6.70
N TYR A 96 -14.16 -4.15 -6.24
CA TYR A 96 -14.41 -3.28 -5.07
C TYR A 96 -13.78 -1.89 -5.18
N GLY A 97 -13.72 -1.34 -6.40
CA GLY A 97 -13.13 -0.03 -6.65
C GLY A 97 -11.61 -0.03 -6.76
N PHE A 98 -10.98 -1.20 -6.69
CA PHE A 98 -9.54 -1.36 -6.84
C PHE A 98 -9.17 -1.89 -8.21
N THR A 99 -8.05 -1.41 -8.75
CA THR A 99 -7.34 -2.04 -9.85
C THR A 99 -6.15 -2.79 -9.24
N ILE A 100 -6.19 -4.12 -9.28
CA ILE A 100 -5.29 -4.99 -8.54
C ILE A 100 -4.32 -5.68 -9.48
N PHE A 101 -3.02 -5.47 -9.25
CA PHE A 101 -1.94 -6.17 -9.96
C PHE A 101 -1.37 -7.23 -9.03
N ASN A 102 -1.99 -8.41 -9.02
CA ASN A 102 -1.66 -9.44 -8.05
C ASN A 102 -0.26 -10.03 -8.20
N SER A 103 0.32 -9.98 -9.41
CA SER A 103 1.70 -10.48 -9.59
C SER A 103 2.74 -9.65 -8.85
N VAL A 104 2.42 -8.41 -8.51
CA VAL A 104 3.33 -7.53 -7.75
C VAL A 104 2.75 -7.08 -6.40
N GLY A 105 1.52 -7.50 -6.08
CA GLY A 105 0.89 -7.18 -4.80
C GLY A 105 0.59 -5.70 -4.61
N ILE A 106 0.15 -5.01 -5.66
CA ILE A 106 -0.15 -3.59 -5.65
C ILE A 106 -1.57 -3.35 -6.14
N ALA A 107 -2.34 -2.57 -5.40
CA ALA A 107 -3.71 -2.21 -5.74
C ALA A 107 -3.89 -0.69 -5.75
N PHE A 108 -4.56 -0.19 -6.77
CA PHE A 108 -4.80 1.24 -6.97
C PHE A 108 -6.25 1.58 -6.71
N SER A 109 -6.50 2.67 -6.00
CA SER A 109 -7.85 3.19 -5.73
C SER A 109 -7.89 4.69 -5.98
N GLY A 110 -8.97 5.17 -6.61
CA GLY A 110 -9.15 6.59 -6.88
C GLY A 110 -8.43 7.13 -8.12
N PHE A 111 -7.74 6.28 -8.86
CA PHE A 111 -6.98 6.70 -10.04
C PHE A 111 -7.82 6.89 -11.30
N GLN A 112 -9.05 6.38 -11.29
CA GLN A 112 -9.96 6.47 -12.44
C GLN A 112 -10.85 7.72 -12.41
N GLU A 113 -10.81 8.45 -11.32
CA GLU A 113 -11.62 9.64 -11.11
C GLU A 113 -10.73 10.88 -11.17
N ASP A 114 -11.23 11.96 -11.79
CA ASP A 114 -10.50 13.24 -11.86
C ASP A 114 -10.47 13.94 -10.51
N GLU A 115 -11.43 13.63 -9.65
CA GLU A 115 -11.51 14.18 -8.30
C GLU A 115 -11.52 13.04 -7.29
N GLY A 116 -10.82 13.21 -6.22
CA GLY A 116 -10.77 12.24 -5.16
C GLY A 116 -9.34 11.91 -4.76
N GLU A 117 -9.25 11.23 -3.65
CA GLU A 117 -8.00 10.86 -3.04
C GLU A 117 -7.48 9.57 -3.66
N ARG A 118 -6.31 9.63 -4.27
CA ARG A 118 -5.67 8.44 -4.84
C ARG A 118 -4.88 7.72 -3.77
N THR A 119 -5.07 6.41 -3.70
CA THR A 119 -4.41 5.57 -2.72
C THR A 119 -3.80 4.37 -3.42
N VAL A 120 -2.60 4.00 -3.01
CA VAL A 120 -1.94 2.77 -3.46
C VAL A 120 -1.77 1.88 -2.24
N THR A 121 -2.27 0.64 -2.35
CA THR A 121 -2.18 -0.35 -1.28
C THR A 121 -1.27 -1.48 -1.70
N ILE A 122 -0.32 -1.81 -0.83
CA ILE A 122 0.61 -2.91 -1.02
C ILE A 122 0.28 -3.96 0.04
N TYR A 123 0.23 -5.23 -0.34
CA TYR A 123 -0.19 -6.29 0.58
C TYR A 123 0.79 -7.46 0.58
N SER A 124 0.80 -8.18 1.71
CA SER A 124 1.66 -9.35 1.87
C SER A 124 1.16 -10.52 1.03
N PRO A 125 2.02 -11.51 0.71
CA PRO A 125 1.60 -12.68 -0.05
C PRO A 125 0.35 -13.31 0.56
N HIS A 126 -0.64 -13.60 -0.30
CA HIS A 126 -1.90 -14.27 0.03
C HIS A 126 -2.89 -13.49 0.92
N TYR A 127 -2.52 -12.32 1.43
CA TYR A 127 -3.44 -11.56 2.30
C TYR A 127 -4.74 -11.16 1.60
N TRP A 128 -4.68 -10.88 0.30
CA TRP A 128 -5.83 -10.50 -0.51
C TRP A 128 -6.45 -11.64 -1.31
N ASP A 129 -6.07 -12.89 -1.07
CA ASP A 129 -6.57 -14.04 -1.85
C ASP A 129 -8.10 -14.12 -1.87
N GLU A 130 -8.77 -13.90 -0.73
CA GLU A 130 -10.22 -13.93 -0.66
C GLU A 130 -10.89 -12.80 -1.44
N ILE A 131 -10.23 -11.66 -1.56
CA ILE A 131 -10.72 -10.52 -2.32
C ILE A 131 -10.62 -10.82 -3.81
N ILE A 132 -9.51 -11.41 -4.23
CA ILE A 132 -9.18 -11.66 -5.64
C ILE A 132 -9.98 -12.85 -6.20
N ASN A 133 -10.17 -13.88 -5.42
CA ASN A 133 -10.88 -15.10 -5.81
C ASN A 133 -12.42 -14.98 -5.51
#